data_21185f938dacc574cc55a5b2d28f9dfd
#
_entry.id   21185f938dacc574cc55a5b2d28f9dfd
#
_cell.length_a   1.000
_cell.length_b   1.000
_cell.length_c   1.000
_cell.angle_alpha   90.00
_cell.angle_beta   90.00
_cell.angle_gamma   90.00
#
_symmetry.space_group_name_H-M   'P 1'
#
loop_
_entity.id
_entity.type
_entity.pdbx_description
1 polymer ?
#
loop_
_entity_poly.entity_id
_entity_poly.type
_entity_poly.pdbx_seq_one_letter_code
_entity_poly.pdbx_strand_id
1 'polypeptide(L)'
;PNPKEAQKYRIPKIWHGDMNSEVAKYMMECDPNGPLVIMVTDVKVDPHAGIVATGRVFSGTLKPGEEVYLVNAKTLQRVLQVSLYMGPYRELADEIPAGNIAAALGLDKARSGETIVSSILKDSVVPFEKMRMITESVVTVALEPKNPQQLTKLIDSLYKLHLEDPSLIVKINEETGEYLLSGVGTLHIEIALTLLKDIYGLDVVASPPVIVYRETVRNESQIFEGKSPNKHNKFYISVKPLDETTIKLIQEGLVSEDMDPRERAKILRDHAGWDTDMARRIMTIDENINIFVDLTTGVQYLREVRDTVIQGFRLAMREGPLAQEPVRGLLVVLHDAVIHEDPAHRGPAQIYPAVRNAIFAGMLTSNPTLLEPILKLDIRTPLEYVGNLSVVITKKRGKILDIQQSENLARVMAEVPVAESFDVADMLRNATAGKAIWGQDFSRWAPVPDSLLMDLIAKIRQRKGLKPEPPKPEDFLGP
;
A
#
# COMPACT_ATOMS: atom_id res chain seq x y z
N PRO A 1 23.49 -7.60 23.64
CA PRO A 1 22.20 -7.47 24.31
C PRO A 1 21.45 -8.79 24.27
N ASN A 2 20.78 -9.15 25.35
CA ASN A 2 19.91 -10.31 25.42
C ASN A 2 18.44 -9.93 25.04
N PRO A 3 17.54 -10.90 24.85
CA PRO A 3 16.14 -10.61 24.50
C PRO A 3 15.42 -9.67 25.46
N LYS A 4 15.63 -9.82 26.76
CA LYS A 4 15.01 -8.97 27.81
C LYS A 4 15.46 -7.49 27.67
N GLU A 5 16.74 -7.24 27.47
CA GLU A 5 17.27 -5.88 27.27
C GLU A 5 16.72 -5.28 25.97
N ALA A 6 16.68 -6.07 24.89
CA ALA A 6 16.16 -5.61 23.61
C ALA A 6 14.66 -5.26 23.69
N GLN A 7 13.86 -6.03 24.43
CA GLN A 7 12.42 -5.80 24.58
C GLN A 7 12.11 -4.51 25.33
N LYS A 8 12.84 -4.20 26.40
CA LYS A 8 12.69 -2.93 27.15
C LYS A 8 12.86 -1.70 26.27
N TYR A 9 13.76 -1.77 25.28
CA TYR A 9 13.99 -0.67 24.33
C TYR A 9 12.96 -0.66 23.18
N ARG A 10 12.52 -1.83 22.74
CA ARG A 10 11.75 -2.00 21.50
C ARG A 10 10.24 -1.87 21.71
N ILE A 11 9.69 -2.47 22.77
CA ILE A 11 8.25 -2.50 23.02
C ILE A 11 7.64 -1.10 23.07
N PRO A 12 8.21 -0.08 23.78
CA PRO A 12 7.65 1.28 23.78
C PRO A 12 7.58 1.96 22.42
N LYS A 13 8.31 1.42 21.42
CA LYS A 13 8.33 1.97 20.05
C LYS A 13 7.34 1.31 19.11
N ILE A 14 6.99 0.04 19.34
CA ILE A 14 6.18 -0.77 18.42
C ILE A 14 4.81 -1.17 18.99
N TRP A 15 4.59 -0.92 20.29
CA TRP A 15 3.33 -1.22 20.94
C TRP A 15 2.80 0.01 21.69
N HIS A 16 1.60 0.44 21.33
CA HIS A 16 1.00 1.69 21.81
C HIS A 16 -0.12 1.45 22.85
N GLY A 17 -0.09 0.31 23.52
CA GLY A 17 -0.97 0.04 24.65
C GLY A 17 -0.51 0.70 25.94
N ASP A 18 -1.25 0.49 27.02
CA ASP A 18 -0.89 1.01 28.35
C ASP A 18 0.39 0.36 28.87
N MET A 19 1.48 1.13 28.91
CA MET A 19 2.79 0.68 29.37
C MET A 19 2.82 0.35 30.87
N ASN A 20 1.82 0.75 31.65
CA ASN A 20 1.68 0.41 33.07
C ASN A 20 0.89 -0.87 33.30
N SER A 21 0.29 -1.45 32.25
CA SER A 21 -0.47 -2.68 32.32
C SER A 21 0.40 -3.89 32.74
N GLU A 22 -0.21 -4.92 33.30
CA GLU A 22 0.49 -6.17 33.62
C GLU A 22 1.09 -6.82 32.38
N VAL A 23 0.36 -6.79 31.25
CA VAL A 23 0.83 -7.34 29.97
C VAL A 23 2.11 -6.65 29.51
N ALA A 24 2.17 -5.31 29.60
CA ALA A 24 3.39 -4.55 29.26
C ALA A 24 4.58 -4.98 30.11
N LYS A 25 4.37 -5.17 31.42
CA LYS A 25 5.43 -5.65 32.34
C LYS A 25 5.93 -7.02 31.96
N TYR A 26 5.06 -7.99 31.68
CA TYR A 26 5.44 -9.32 31.24
C TYR A 26 6.23 -9.27 29.92
N MET A 27 5.80 -8.49 28.97
CA MET A 27 6.52 -8.29 27.70
C MET A 27 7.90 -7.67 27.91
N MET A 28 8.02 -6.60 28.72
CA MET A 28 9.32 -5.96 28.97
C MET A 28 10.28 -6.84 29.77
N GLU A 29 9.78 -7.68 30.67
CA GLU A 29 10.59 -8.63 31.43
C GLU A 29 10.92 -9.90 30.65
N CYS A 30 10.31 -10.09 29.46
CA CYS A 30 10.45 -11.31 28.66
C CYS A 30 10.11 -12.56 29.47
N ASP A 31 9.00 -12.49 30.20
CA ASP A 31 8.64 -13.52 31.19
C ASP A 31 7.99 -14.73 30.51
N PRO A 32 8.59 -15.92 30.55
CA PRO A 32 8.02 -17.11 29.95
C PRO A 32 6.77 -17.64 30.71
N ASN A 33 6.53 -17.20 31.94
CA ASN A 33 5.36 -17.60 32.74
C ASN A 33 4.19 -16.62 32.62
N GLY A 34 4.38 -15.49 31.92
CA GLY A 34 3.33 -14.53 31.67
C GLY A 34 2.31 -15.04 30.62
N PRO A 35 1.26 -14.27 30.37
CA PRO A 35 0.33 -14.58 29.28
C PRO A 35 1.04 -14.48 27.95
N LEU A 36 0.67 -15.34 26.99
CA LEU A 36 1.27 -15.37 25.66
C LEU A 36 0.99 -14.09 24.88
N VAL A 37 2.06 -13.49 24.35
CA VAL A 37 2.00 -12.38 23.40
C VAL A 37 3.06 -12.57 22.31
N ILE A 38 2.60 -12.66 21.06
CA ILE A 38 3.45 -12.85 19.87
C ILE A 38 3.13 -11.76 18.84
N MET A 39 4.15 -11.23 18.19
CA MET A 39 4.02 -10.45 16.97
C MET A 39 4.48 -11.30 15.79
N VAL A 40 3.57 -11.57 14.85
CA VAL A 40 3.86 -12.30 13.62
C VAL A 40 4.64 -11.37 12.68
N THR A 41 5.83 -11.80 12.28
CA THR A 41 6.70 -11.04 11.38
C THR A 41 6.73 -11.59 9.97
N ASP A 42 6.43 -12.88 9.81
CA ASP A 42 6.47 -13.59 8.54
C ASP A 42 5.41 -14.68 8.50
N VAL A 43 4.90 -14.95 7.32
CA VAL A 43 3.95 -16.04 7.07
C VAL A 43 4.47 -16.83 5.88
N LYS A 44 4.56 -18.16 6.02
CA LYS A 44 4.90 -19.06 4.93
C LYS A 44 3.77 -20.06 4.68
N VAL A 45 3.63 -20.46 3.44
CA VAL A 45 2.64 -21.47 3.03
C VAL A 45 3.37 -22.79 2.76
N ASP A 46 3.31 -23.70 3.72
CA ASP A 46 3.81 -25.06 3.55
C ASP A 46 2.82 -25.85 2.68
N PRO A 47 3.27 -26.49 1.58
CA PRO A 47 2.38 -27.22 0.67
C PRO A 47 1.58 -28.36 1.32
N HIS A 48 2.08 -28.91 2.44
CA HIS A 48 1.49 -30.05 3.14
C HIS A 48 0.81 -29.66 4.46
N ALA A 49 1.36 -28.65 5.14
CA ALA A 49 0.94 -28.26 6.47
C ALA A 49 0.04 -27.01 6.50
N GLY A 50 -0.02 -26.24 5.41
CA GLY A 50 -0.79 -24.99 5.33
C GLY A 50 -0.01 -23.78 5.84
N ILE A 51 -0.69 -22.82 6.45
CA ILE A 51 -0.10 -21.55 6.88
C ILE A 51 0.75 -21.75 8.14
N VAL A 52 1.99 -21.30 8.07
CA VAL A 52 2.96 -21.25 9.18
C VAL A 52 3.21 -19.80 9.54
N ALA A 53 2.70 -19.37 10.69
CA ALA A 53 2.92 -18.02 11.19
C ALA A 53 4.19 -17.98 12.02
N THR A 54 5.17 -17.17 11.62
CA THR A 54 6.44 -17.01 12.31
C THR A 54 6.51 -15.66 12.99
N GLY A 55 6.83 -15.64 14.28
CA GLY A 55 6.82 -14.40 15.04
C GLY A 55 7.68 -14.42 16.29
N ARG A 56 7.90 -13.23 16.84
CA ARG A 56 8.61 -13.03 18.09
C ARG A 56 7.67 -13.26 19.27
N VAL A 57 8.05 -14.17 20.18
CA VAL A 57 7.37 -14.36 21.46
C VAL A 57 7.88 -13.32 22.45
N PHE A 58 7.03 -12.35 22.82
CA PHE A 58 7.37 -11.27 23.74
C PHE A 58 7.11 -11.63 25.19
N SER A 59 6.09 -12.44 25.45
CA SER A 59 5.69 -12.92 26.78
C SER A 59 5.05 -14.30 26.69
N GLY A 60 5.11 -15.07 27.74
CA GLY A 60 4.51 -16.40 27.81
C GLY A 60 5.34 -17.47 27.13
N THR A 61 4.75 -18.65 27.00
CA THR A 61 5.36 -19.83 26.35
C THR A 61 4.34 -20.42 25.40
N LEU A 62 4.66 -20.47 24.12
CA LEU A 62 3.80 -21.06 23.08
C LEU A 62 3.89 -22.58 23.12
N LYS A 63 2.70 -23.24 23.13
CA LYS A 63 2.59 -24.70 23.17
C LYS A 63 1.60 -25.23 22.11
N PRO A 64 1.81 -26.45 21.60
CA PRO A 64 0.81 -27.13 20.78
C PRO A 64 -0.49 -27.36 21.58
N GLY A 65 -1.63 -27.29 20.87
CA GLY A 65 -2.97 -27.49 21.47
C GLY A 65 -3.54 -26.27 22.18
N GLU A 66 -2.77 -25.19 22.36
CA GLU A 66 -3.23 -23.95 23.00
C GLU A 66 -4.20 -23.19 22.10
N GLU A 67 -5.26 -22.65 22.70
CA GLU A 67 -6.17 -21.75 22.03
C GLU A 67 -5.69 -20.30 22.18
N VAL A 68 -5.48 -19.63 21.06
CA VAL A 68 -4.97 -18.26 21.00
C VAL A 68 -5.95 -17.35 20.29
N TYR A 69 -5.90 -16.06 20.62
CA TYR A 69 -6.69 -15.02 19.99
C TYR A 69 -5.82 -14.19 19.05
N LEU A 70 -6.26 -14.07 17.79
CA LEU A 70 -5.66 -13.21 16.78
C LEU A 70 -6.34 -11.85 16.86
N VAL A 71 -5.61 -10.84 17.32
CA VAL A 71 -6.17 -9.53 17.69
C VAL A 71 -6.67 -8.77 16.47
N ASN A 72 -5.90 -8.78 15.37
CA ASN A 72 -6.27 -8.08 14.13
C ASN A 72 -7.38 -8.82 13.38
N ALA A 73 -7.29 -10.13 13.28
CA ALA A 73 -8.30 -10.99 12.64
C ALA A 73 -9.57 -11.18 13.49
N LYS A 74 -9.54 -10.77 14.78
CA LYS A 74 -10.65 -10.89 15.76
C LYS A 74 -11.23 -12.31 15.85
N THR A 75 -10.36 -13.32 15.87
CA THR A 75 -10.79 -14.73 15.89
C THR A 75 -9.94 -15.57 16.83
N LEU A 76 -10.56 -16.60 17.40
CA LEU A 76 -9.87 -17.66 18.17
C LEU A 76 -9.43 -18.77 17.22
N GLN A 77 -8.20 -19.23 17.37
CA GLN A 77 -7.66 -20.37 16.63
C GLN A 77 -6.82 -21.25 17.56
N ARG A 78 -6.61 -22.50 17.15
CA ARG A 78 -5.83 -23.47 17.93
C ARG A 78 -4.48 -23.72 17.27
N VAL A 79 -3.42 -23.62 18.04
CA VAL A 79 -2.06 -23.98 17.63
C VAL A 79 -1.97 -25.50 17.48
N LEU A 80 -1.69 -25.98 16.28
CA LEU A 80 -1.55 -27.42 16.00
C LEU A 80 -0.13 -27.92 16.28
N GLN A 81 0.86 -27.17 15.81
CA GLN A 81 2.28 -27.48 15.98
C GLN A 81 3.06 -26.21 16.28
N VAL A 82 4.16 -26.40 17.00
CA VAL A 82 5.13 -25.37 17.31
C VAL A 82 6.50 -25.82 16.83
N SER A 83 7.26 -24.93 16.23
CA SER A 83 8.57 -25.27 15.67
C SER A 83 9.51 -24.06 15.63
N LEU A 84 10.79 -24.34 15.45
CA LEU A 84 11.86 -23.39 15.23
C LEU A 84 12.42 -23.56 13.81
N TYR A 85 12.80 -22.44 13.16
CA TYR A 85 13.55 -22.51 11.91
C TYR A 85 15.05 -22.60 12.18
N MET A 86 15.67 -23.65 11.64
CA MET A 86 17.11 -23.86 11.62
C MET A 86 17.59 -23.76 10.17
N GLY A 87 17.86 -22.54 9.73
CA GLY A 87 18.03 -22.24 8.31
C GLY A 87 16.73 -22.50 7.53
N PRO A 88 16.75 -23.29 6.44
CA PRO A 88 15.55 -23.61 5.67
C PRO A 88 14.68 -24.71 6.31
N TYR A 89 15.18 -25.40 7.31
CA TYR A 89 14.50 -26.52 7.94
C TYR A 89 13.69 -26.08 9.15
N ARG A 90 12.54 -26.70 9.34
CA ARG A 90 11.65 -26.47 10.47
C ARG A 90 11.75 -27.66 11.42
N GLU A 91 12.23 -27.41 12.64
CA GLU A 91 12.35 -28.40 13.70
C GLU A 91 11.20 -28.25 14.70
N LEU A 92 10.52 -29.35 14.98
CA LEU A 92 9.43 -29.40 15.95
C LEU A 92 9.95 -29.15 17.36
N ALA A 93 9.16 -28.43 18.16
CA ALA A 93 9.44 -28.15 19.55
C ALA A 93 8.19 -28.45 20.41
N ASP A 94 8.39 -28.92 21.63
CA ASP A 94 7.30 -29.15 22.58
C ASP A 94 6.74 -27.82 23.12
N GLU A 95 7.60 -26.83 23.27
CA GLU A 95 7.25 -25.47 23.70
C GLU A 95 8.32 -24.46 23.29
N ILE A 96 7.92 -23.19 23.12
CA ILE A 96 8.86 -22.09 22.83
C ILE A 96 8.56 -20.92 23.77
N PRO A 97 9.48 -20.60 24.70
CA PRO A 97 9.30 -19.52 25.66
C PRO A 97 9.59 -18.14 25.06
N ALA A 98 9.17 -17.12 25.78
CA ALA A 98 9.46 -15.71 25.49
C ALA A 98 10.94 -15.46 25.18
N GLY A 99 11.22 -14.54 24.27
CA GLY A 99 12.57 -14.22 23.84
C GLY A 99 13.02 -14.96 22.57
N ASN A 100 12.26 -15.92 22.09
CA ASN A 100 12.53 -16.69 20.89
C ASN A 100 11.65 -16.24 19.71
N ILE A 101 12.00 -16.72 18.53
CA ILE A 101 11.17 -16.64 17.32
C ILE A 101 10.52 -18.01 17.16
N ALA A 102 9.20 -18.04 17.18
CA ALA A 102 8.41 -19.26 17.06
C ALA A 102 7.72 -19.34 15.71
N ALA A 103 7.60 -20.55 15.18
CA ALA A 103 6.73 -20.85 14.04
C ALA A 103 5.56 -21.69 14.52
N ALA A 104 4.33 -21.18 14.30
CA ALA A 104 3.07 -21.81 14.72
C ALA A 104 2.26 -22.26 13.50
N LEU A 105 1.80 -23.50 13.53
CA LEU A 105 0.89 -24.07 12.55
C LEU A 105 -0.54 -24.11 13.10
N GLY A 106 -1.55 -24.02 12.20
CA GLY A 106 -2.98 -24.06 12.58
C GLY A 106 -3.60 -22.67 12.70
N LEU A 107 -2.87 -21.63 12.37
CA LEU A 107 -3.30 -20.24 12.45
C LEU A 107 -3.60 -19.67 11.05
N ASP A 108 -4.61 -20.22 10.37
CA ASP A 108 -4.93 -19.94 8.96
C ASP A 108 -5.32 -18.49 8.69
N LYS A 109 -5.76 -17.75 9.70
CA LYS A 109 -6.12 -16.33 9.60
C LYS A 109 -4.97 -15.41 9.96
N ALA A 110 -3.84 -15.92 10.43
CA ALA A 110 -2.67 -15.11 10.72
C ALA A 110 -2.09 -14.49 9.46
N ARG A 111 -1.65 -13.26 9.57
CA ARG A 111 -0.99 -12.48 8.51
C ARG A 111 0.25 -11.83 9.09
N SER A 112 1.16 -11.39 8.23
CA SER A 112 2.30 -10.58 8.66
C SER A 112 1.80 -9.30 9.37
N GLY A 113 2.34 -9.02 10.57
CA GLY A 113 1.87 -7.94 11.44
C GLY A 113 0.72 -8.32 12.39
N GLU A 114 0.26 -9.59 12.39
CA GLU A 114 -0.74 -10.07 13.33
C GLU A 114 -0.19 -10.10 14.76
N THR A 115 -1.06 -9.77 15.72
CA THR A 115 -0.77 -9.92 17.16
C THR A 115 -1.52 -11.11 17.70
N ILE A 116 -0.80 -12.11 18.19
CA ILE A 116 -1.36 -13.32 18.78
C ILE A 116 -1.23 -13.22 20.31
N VAL A 117 -2.33 -13.46 21.02
CA VAL A 117 -2.35 -13.44 22.48
C VAL A 117 -3.06 -14.67 23.04
N SER A 118 -2.79 -15.01 24.31
CA SER A 118 -3.60 -16.00 25.04
C SER A 118 -5.07 -15.66 24.97
N SER A 119 -5.95 -16.63 24.85
CA SER A 119 -7.42 -16.44 24.81
C SER A 119 -7.98 -15.63 25.99
N ILE A 120 -7.30 -15.69 27.14
CA ILE A 120 -7.66 -14.91 28.36
C ILE A 120 -7.46 -13.39 28.17
N LEU A 121 -6.62 -12.97 27.23
CA LEU A 121 -6.34 -11.56 26.90
C LEU A 121 -7.23 -11.04 25.77
N LYS A 122 -8.22 -11.82 25.32
CA LYS A 122 -9.17 -11.40 24.30
C LYS A 122 -9.75 -10.03 24.66
N ASP A 123 -9.72 -9.11 23.69
CA ASP A 123 -10.23 -7.74 23.79
C ASP A 123 -9.54 -6.83 24.84
N SER A 124 -8.47 -7.31 25.49
CA SER A 124 -7.73 -6.54 26.51
C SER A 124 -6.40 -6.00 26.00
N VAL A 125 -5.93 -6.44 24.84
CA VAL A 125 -4.63 -6.06 24.29
C VAL A 125 -4.82 -5.38 22.95
N VAL A 126 -4.23 -4.19 22.81
CA VAL A 126 -4.13 -3.53 21.49
C VAL A 126 -3.07 -4.22 20.63
N PRO A 127 -3.26 -4.28 19.30
CA PRO A 127 -2.27 -4.89 18.42
C PRO A 127 -0.96 -4.11 18.44
N PHE A 128 0.12 -4.78 18.06
CA PHE A 128 1.36 -4.10 17.67
C PHE A 128 1.11 -3.21 16.45
N GLU A 129 1.98 -2.20 16.24
CA GLU A 129 1.88 -1.38 15.04
C GLU A 129 1.95 -2.25 13.77
N LYS A 130 1.18 -1.85 12.75
CA LYS A 130 1.19 -2.55 11.46
C LYS A 130 2.58 -2.51 10.86
N MET A 131 3.04 -3.64 10.33
CA MET A 131 4.27 -3.66 9.53
C MET A 131 4.06 -2.81 8.28
N ARG A 132 4.88 -1.78 8.13
CA ARG A 132 4.83 -0.89 6.98
C ARG A 132 5.68 -1.46 5.86
N MET A 133 5.07 -1.63 4.70
CA MET A 133 5.82 -1.90 3.49
C MET A 133 6.41 -0.58 3.00
N ILE A 134 7.73 -0.50 2.96
CA ILE A 134 8.45 0.69 2.51
C ILE A 134 8.43 0.79 0.97
N THR A 135 8.22 -0.33 0.30
CA THR A 135 8.25 -0.45 -1.16
C THR A 135 6.85 -0.48 -1.74
N GLU A 136 6.65 0.26 -2.84
CA GLU A 136 5.40 0.24 -3.61
C GLU A 136 5.55 -0.64 -4.85
N SER A 137 4.47 -1.36 -5.21
CA SER A 137 4.42 -2.14 -6.45
C SER A 137 4.19 -1.22 -7.64
N VAL A 138 5.14 -1.20 -8.57
CA VAL A 138 5.19 -0.24 -9.68
C VAL A 138 5.20 -0.88 -11.07
N VAL A 139 5.34 -2.20 -11.14
CA VAL A 139 5.33 -2.98 -12.38
C VAL A 139 4.26 -4.05 -12.29
N THR A 140 3.44 -4.17 -13.32
CA THR A 140 2.33 -5.15 -13.40
C THR A 140 2.46 -6.00 -14.65
N VAL A 141 2.19 -7.29 -14.53
CA VAL A 141 2.03 -8.22 -15.65
C VAL A 141 0.66 -8.90 -15.57
N ALA A 142 0.08 -9.21 -16.73
CA ALA A 142 -1.05 -10.12 -16.81
C ALA A 142 -0.53 -11.54 -16.97
N LEU A 143 -1.16 -12.49 -16.27
CA LEU A 143 -0.75 -13.88 -16.24
C LEU A 143 -1.84 -14.77 -16.84
N GLU A 144 -1.42 -15.72 -17.65
CA GLU A 144 -2.28 -16.79 -18.16
C GLU A 144 -1.59 -18.14 -17.94
N PRO A 145 -2.31 -19.16 -17.43
CA PRO A 145 -1.73 -20.51 -17.35
C PRO A 145 -1.64 -21.09 -18.76
N LYS A 146 -0.52 -21.73 -19.13
CA LYS A 146 -0.39 -22.43 -20.42
C LYS A 146 -1.44 -23.52 -20.59
N ASN A 147 -1.84 -24.16 -19.50
CA ASN A 147 -2.94 -25.11 -19.46
C ASN A 147 -4.16 -24.46 -18.79
N PRO A 148 -5.26 -24.18 -19.52
CA PRO A 148 -6.46 -23.57 -18.97
C PRO A 148 -7.08 -24.33 -17.79
N GLN A 149 -6.89 -25.64 -17.70
CA GLN A 149 -7.38 -26.45 -16.57
C GLN A 149 -6.68 -26.13 -15.24
N GLN A 150 -5.55 -25.45 -15.27
CA GLN A 150 -4.79 -25.03 -14.09
C GLN A 150 -5.17 -23.64 -13.57
N LEU A 151 -6.24 -23.03 -14.08
CA LEU A 151 -6.65 -21.69 -13.70
C LEU A 151 -6.94 -21.56 -12.21
N THR A 152 -7.71 -22.47 -11.63
CA THR A 152 -8.00 -22.49 -10.20
C THR A 152 -6.72 -22.61 -9.36
N LYS A 153 -5.78 -23.43 -9.82
CA LYS A 153 -4.47 -23.58 -9.17
C LYS A 153 -3.65 -22.31 -9.27
N LEU A 154 -3.71 -21.57 -10.38
CA LEU A 154 -3.04 -20.27 -10.54
C LEU A 154 -3.59 -19.26 -9.53
N ILE A 155 -4.91 -19.13 -9.42
CA ILE A 155 -5.57 -18.22 -8.48
C ILE A 155 -5.13 -18.52 -7.03
N ASP A 156 -5.20 -19.78 -6.62
CA ASP A 156 -4.78 -20.21 -5.28
C ASP A 156 -3.29 -19.92 -5.01
N SER A 157 -2.43 -20.19 -6.01
CA SER A 157 -0.99 -19.95 -5.90
C SER A 157 -0.65 -18.46 -5.83
N LEU A 158 -1.35 -17.60 -6.57
CA LEU A 158 -1.18 -16.16 -6.50
C LEU A 158 -1.57 -15.60 -5.12
N TYR A 159 -2.66 -16.09 -4.54
CA TYR A 159 -3.02 -15.72 -3.16
C TYR A 159 -1.97 -16.16 -2.14
N LYS A 160 -1.41 -17.36 -2.31
CA LYS A 160 -0.33 -17.86 -1.44
C LYS A 160 0.92 -17.00 -1.55
N LEU A 161 1.33 -16.64 -2.76
CA LEU A 161 2.46 -15.72 -2.97
C LEU A 161 2.22 -14.36 -2.31
N HIS A 162 1.01 -13.80 -2.43
CA HIS A 162 0.67 -12.54 -1.75
C HIS A 162 0.68 -12.67 -0.22
N LEU A 163 0.32 -13.83 0.32
CA LEU A 163 0.39 -14.08 1.77
C LEU A 163 1.83 -14.11 2.28
N GLU A 164 2.74 -14.71 1.51
CA GLU A 164 4.17 -14.80 1.85
C GLU A 164 4.88 -13.46 1.61
N ASP A 165 4.52 -12.77 0.54
CA ASP A 165 5.07 -11.47 0.18
C ASP A 165 3.97 -10.45 -0.08
N PRO A 166 3.58 -9.67 0.93
CA PRO A 166 2.55 -8.64 0.79
C PRO A 166 2.92 -7.50 -0.19
N SER A 167 4.18 -7.38 -0.62
CA SER A 167 4.61 -6.43 -1.65
C SER A 167 4.22 -6.89 -3.07
N LEU A 168 3.90 -8.18 -3.26
CA LEU A 168 3.25 -8.67 -4.46
C LEU A 168 1.74 -8.41 -4.38
N ILE A 169 1.22 -7.56 -5.25
CA ILE A 169 -0.21 -7.25 -5.31
C ILE A 169 -0.86 -8.11 -6.39
N VAL A 170 -1.88 -8.85 -5.99
CA VAL A 170 -2.67 -9.71 -6.89
C VAL A 170 -4.03 -9.09 -7.10
N LYS A 171 -4.42 -8.86 -8.37
CA LYS A 171 -5.77 -8.45 -8.76
C LYS A 171 -6.34 -9.49 -9.71
N ILE A 172 -7.47 -10.04 -9.33
CA ILE A 172 -8.19 -11.04 -10.11
C ILE A 172 -9.51 -10.44 -10.55
N ASN A 173 -9.72 -10.39 -11.86
CA ASN A 173 -10.99 -10.03 -12.45
C ASN A 173 -11.52 -11.28 -13.20
N GLU A 174 -12.41 -12.01 -12.55
CA GLU A 174 -13.01 -13.22 -13.10
C GLU A 174 -13.95 -12.92 -14.28
N GLU A 175 -14.56 -11.74 -14.33
CA GLU A 175 -15.47 -11.33 -15.40
C GLU A 175 -14.72 -11.06 -16.70
N THR A 176 -13.54 -10.45 -16.64
CA THR A 176 -12.69 -10.17 -17.81
C THR A 176 -11.66 -11.27 -18.08
N GLY A 177 -11.49 -12.20 -17.14
CA GLY A 177 -10.46 -13.25 -17.22
C GLY A 177 -9.04 -12.71 -17.05
N GLU A 178 -8.87 -11.56 -16.40
CA GLU A 178 -7.56 -10.94 -16.17
C GLU A 178 -7.01 -11.30 -14.78
N TYR A 179 -5.80 -11.83 -14.77
CA TYR A 179 -5.04 -12.19 -13.56
C TYR A 179 -3.79 -11.34 -13.52
N LEU A 180 -3.80 -10.28 -12.73
CA LEU A 180 -2.74 -9.29 -12.67
C LEU A 180 -1.85 -9.53 -11.45
N LEU A 181 -0.55 -9.54 -11.67
CA LEU A 181 0.49 -9.58 -10.64
C LEU A 181 1.33 -8.31 -10.72
N SER A 182 1.37 -7.56 -9.62
CA SER A 182 2.18 -6.35 -9.51
C SER A 182 3.30 -6.54 -8.49
N GLY A 183 4.47 -6.05 -8.79
CA GLY A 183 5.65 -6.11 -7.94
C GLY A 183 6.47 -4.82 -7.95
N VAL A 184 7.46 -4.75 -7.09
CA VAL A 184 8.36 -3.59 -6.91
C VAL A 184 9.21 -3.30 -8.15
N GLY A 185 9.42 -4.31 -8.99
CA GLY A 185 10.22 -4.20 -10.22
C GLY A 185 10.19 -5.49 -11.02
N THR A 186 10.85 -5.49 -12.18
CA THR A 186 10.88 -6.66 -13.09
C THR A 186 11.49 -7.89 -12.45
N LEU A 187 12.59 -7.75 -11.73
CA LEU A 187 13.23 -8.88 -11.02
C LEU A 187 12.27 -9.50 -10.00
N HIS A 188 11.49 -8.70 -9.30
CA HIS A 188 10.52 -9.19 -8.33
C HIS A 188 9.43 -10.05 -9.02
N ILE A 189 8.95 -9.60 -10.17
CA ILE A 189 8.01 -10.37 -11.01
C ILE A 189 8.67 -11.67 -11.51
N GLU A 190 9.91 -11.64 -11.99
CA GLU A 190 10.64 -12.82 -12.45
C GLU A 190 10.82 -13.86 -11.35
N ILE A 191 11.12 -13.43 -10.12
CA ILE A 191 11.18 -14.30 -8.95
C ILE A 191 9.81 -14.94 -8.69
N ALA A 192 8.73 -14.15 -8.69
CA ALA A 192 7.39 -14.67 -8.47
C ALA A 192 6.98 -15.71 -9.56
N LEU A 193 7.32 -15.45 -10.83
CA LEU A 193 7.10 -16.41 -11.93
C LEU A 193 7.91 -17.71 -11.75
N THR A 194 9.15 -17.58 -11.27
CA THR A 194 10.00 -18.75 -10.94
C THR A 194 9.41 -19.56 -9.80
N LEU A 195 8.91 -18.90 -8.75
CA LEU A 195 8.23 -19.59 -7.64
C LEU A 195 6.95 -20.29 -8.09
N LEU A 196 6.14 -19.68 -8.97
CA LEU A 196 4.97 -20.32 -9.56
C LEU A 196 5.34 -21.61 -10.28
N LYS A 197 6.45 -21.61 -11.01
CA LYS A 197 6.93 -22.79 -11.73
C LYS A 197 7.53 -23.84 -10.80
N ASP A 198 8.50 -23.45 -9.96
CA ASP A 198 9.35 -24.39 -9.22
C ASP A 198 8.64 -24.95 -7.97
N ILE A 199 7.85 -24.13 -7.27
CA ILE A 199 7.15 -24.55 -6.05
C ILE A 199 5.74 -25.08 -6.37
N TYR A 200 5.00 -24.34 -7.22
CA TYR A 200 3.61 -24.71 -7.51
C TYR A 200 3.43 -25.54 -8.78
N GLY A 201 4.50 -25.78 -9.57
CA GLY A 201 4.44 -26.55 -10.80
C GLY A 201 3.47 -25.95 -11.84
N LEU A 202 3.43 -24.61 -11.92
CA LEU A 202 2.58 -23.86 -12.84
C LEU A 202 3.43 -23.21 -13.93
N ASP A 203 3.19 -23.59 -15.17
CA ASP A 203 3.77 -22.92 -16.33
C ASP A 203 2.81 -21.79 -16.78
N VAL A 204 3.24 -20.55 -16.65
CA VAL A 204 2.45 -19.36 -16.96
C VAL A 204 3.08 -18.57 -18.09
N VAL A 205 2.23 -17.87 -18.86
CA VAL A 205 2.65 -16.85 -19.82
C VAL A 205 2.39 -15.49 -19.17
N ALA A 206 3.42 -14.66 -19.11
CA ALA A 206 3.30 -13.30 -18.63
C ALA A 206 3.26 -12.32 -19.81
N SER A 207 2.40 -11.31 -19.73
CA SER A 207 2.40 -10.19 -20.67
C SER A 207 3.69 -9.36 -20.53
N PRO A 208 4.03 -8.52 -21.51
CA PRO A 208 5.04 -7.49 -21.29
C PRO A 208 4.69 -6.67 -20.05
N PRO A 209 5.69 -6.27 -19.23
CA PRO A 209 5.45 -5.53 -18.01
C PRO A 209 4.88 -4.14 -18.32
N VAL A 210 3.89 -3.77 -17.53
CA VAL A 210 3.20 -2.49 -17.61
C VAL A 210 3.49 -1.69 -16.35
N ILE A 211 3.76 -0.40 -16.52
CA ILE A 211 4.00 0.50 -15.41
C ILE A 211 2.68 0.94 -14.82
N VAL A 212 2.65 1.03 -13.50
CA VAL A 212 1.52 1.58 -12.75
C VAL A 212 1.68 3.10 -12.66
N TYR A 213 0.69 3.83 -13.11
CA TYR A 213 0.61 5.29 -12.98
C TYR A 213 -0.39 5.68 -11.91
N ARG A 214 -0.37 6.96 -11.51
CA ARG A 214 -1.38 7.55 -10.61
C ARG A 214 -1.88 8.85 -11.22
N GLU A 215 -3.15 9.17 -11.01
CA GLU A 215 -3.72 10.45 -11.41
C GLU A 215 -3.64 11.46 -10.27
N THR A 216 -3.39 12.71 -10.57
CA THR A 216 -3.43 13.82 -9.63
C THR A 216 -3.76 15.12 -10.33
N VAL A 217 -3.85 16.20 -9.57
CA VAL A 217 -4.03 17.58 -10.07
C VAL A 217 -2.88 18.46 -9.63
N ARG A 218 -2.64 19.56 -10.36
CA ARG A 218 -1.60 20.53 -10.02
C ARG A 218 -2.15 21.79 -9.34
N ASN A 219 -3.43 22.08 -9.55
CA ASN A 219 -4.10 23.29 -9.07
C ASN A 219 -5.36 22.95 -8.27
N GLU A 220 -5.84 23.93 -7.52
CA GLU A 220 -7.16 23.87 -6.87
C GLU A 220 -8.28 24.13 -7.87
N SER A 221 -9.39 23.39 -7.76
CA SER A 221 -10.59 23.61 -8.57
C SER A 221 -11.50 24.66 -7.96
N GLN A 222 -12.39 25.20 -8.78
CA GLN A 222 -13.62 25.78 -8.27
C GLN A 222 -14.53 24.69 -7.67
N ILE A 223 -15.60 25.11 -6.99
CA ILE A 223 -16.60 24.20 -6.44
C ILE A 223 -17.51 23.71 -7.57
N PHE A 224 -17.66 22.39 -7.69
CA PHE A 224 -18.55 21.75 -8.66
C PHE A 224 -19.76 21.12 -7.97
N GLU A 225 -20.93 21.26 -8.59
CA GLU A 225 -22.15 20.59 -8.17
C GLU A 225 -22.24 19.21 -8.83
N GLY A 226 -22.23 18.15 -8.02
CA GLY A 226 -22.55 16.80 -8.45
C GLY A 226 -24.00 16.46 -8.12
N LYS A 227 -24.78 16.10 -9.14
CA LYS A 227 -26.20 15.72 -9.00
C LYS A 227 -26.36 14.20 -9.04
N SER A 228 -27.24 13.68 -8.18
CA SER A 228 -27.66 12.29 -8.29
C SER A 228 -28.47 12.04 -9.57
N PRO A 229 -28.52 10.81 -10.12
CA PRO A 229 -29.30 10.47 -11.29
C PRO A 229 -30.76 10.88 -11.19
N ASN A 230 -31.37 10.76 -10.00
CA ASN A 230 -32.73 11.21 -9.72
C ASN A 230 -32.87 12.73 -9.49
N LYS A 231 -31.75 13.50 -9.51
CA LYS A 231 -31.66 14.96 -9.29
C LYS A 231 -32.10 15.46 -7.90
N HIS A 232 -32.34 14.56 -6.94
CA HIS A 232 -32.81 14.92 -5.59
C HIS A 232 -31.67 15.20 -4.61
N ASN A 233 -30.47 14.67 -4.87
CA ASN A 233 -29.30 14.89 -4.02
C ASN A 233 -28.22 15.67 -4.79
N LYS A 234 -27.58 16.60 -4.10
CA LYS A 234 -26.52 17.45 -4.66
C LYS A 234 -25.35 17.52 -3.70
N PHE A 235 -24.16 17.51 -4.23
CA PHE A 235 -22.91 17.66 -3.47
C PHE A 235 -22.06 18.74 -4.11
N TYR A 236 -21.58 19.68 -3.30
CA TYR A 236 -20.74 20.79 -3.73
C TYR A 236 -19.31 20.54 -3.29
N ILE A 237 -18.46 20.17 -4.24
CA ILE A 237 -17.13 19.64 -3.98
C ILE A 237 -16.07 20.44 -4.74
N SER A 238 -14.94 20.72 -4.09
CA SER A 238 -13.71 21.15 -4.73
C SER A 238 -12.59 20.14 -4.48
N VAL A 239 -11.57 20.18 -5.34
CA VAL A 239 -10.39 19.34 -5.22
C VAL A 239 -9.13 20.18 -5.31
N LYS A 240 -8.06 19.77 -4.62
CA LYS A 240 -6.73 20.36 -4.72
C LYS A 240 -5.63 19.35 -4.43
N PRO A 241 -4.40 19.58 -4.88
CA PRO A 241 -3.29 18.70 -4.53
C PRO A 241 -3.01 18.79 -3.02
N LEU A 242 -2.64 17.66 -2.42
CA LEU A 242 -2.06 17.64 -1.08
C LEU A 242 -0.62 18.18 -1.12
N ASP A 243 -0.24 18.87 -0.07
CA ASP A 243 1.15 19.30 0.13
C ASP A 243 2.06 18.11 0.46
N GLU A 244 3.34 18.23 0.09
CA GLU A 244 4.32 17.16 0.28
C GLU A 244 4.54 16.77 1.75
N THR A 245 4.39 17.73 2.68
CA THR A 245 4.54 17.47 4.11
C THR A 245 3.42 16.59 4.62
N THR A 246 2.18 16.87 4.25
CA THR A 246 1.02 16.03 4.57
C THR A 246 1.19 14.62 4.00
N ILE A 247 1.64 14.50 2.75
CA ILE A 247 1.91 13.20 2.12
C ILE A 247 2.94 12.41 2.92
N LYS A 248 4.05 13.03 3.33
CA LYS A 248 5.09 12.40 4.15
C LYS A 248 4.57 11.96 5.52
N LEU A 249 3.81 12.81 6.22
CA LEU A 249 3.24 12.45 7.52
C LEU A 249 2.34 11.21 7.45
N ILE A 250 1.58 11.06 6.36
CA ILE A 250 0.74 9.87 6.14
C ILE A 250 1.61 8.66 5.77
N GLN A 251 2.60 8.81 4.89
CA GLN A 251 3.52 7.73 4.50
C GLN A 251 4.33 7.20 5.69
N GLU A 252 4.78 8.09 6.57
CA GLU A 252 5.48 7.74 7.81
C GLU A 252 4.53 7.21 8.89
N GLY A 253 3.20 7.29 8.65
CA GLY A 253 2.12 6.86 9.53
C GLY A 253 2.01 7.68 10.81
N LEU A 254 2.57 8.88 10.82
CA LEU A 254 2.35 9.88 11.86
C LEU A 254 0.92 10.42 11.80
N VAL A 255 0.28 10.32 10.64
CA VAL A 255 -1.13 10.63 10.41
C VAL A 255 -1.81 9.44 9.77
N SER A 256 -2.92 8.96 10.36
CA SER A 256 -3.71 7.84 9.83
C SER A 256 -5.21 8.08 10.02
N GLU A 257 -6.03 7.28 9.30
CA GLU A 257 -7.48 7.34 9.42
C GLU A 257 -7.96 6.94 10.83
N ASP A 258 -7.35 5.93 11.42
CA ASP A 258 -7.76 5.34 12.71
C ASP A 258 -7.33 6.17 13.94
N MET A 259 -6.56 7.24 13.71
CA MET A 259 -6.05 8.11 14.79
C MET A 259 -7.16 8.99 15.38
N ASP A 260 -7.05 9.34 16.68
CA ASP A 260 -7.94 10.33 17.30
C ASP A 260 -7.95 11.63 16.50
N PRO A 261 -9.15 12.16 16.14
CA PRO A 261 -9.25 13.35 15.29
C PRO A 261 -8.59 14.60 15.87
N ARG A 262 -8.48 14.72 17.20
CA ARG A 262 -7.84 15.88 17.86
C ARG A 262 -6.32 15.78 17.78
N GLU A 263 -5.78 14.58 17.99
CA GLU A 263 -4.35 14.31 17.88
C GLU A 263 -3.89 14.46 16.43
N ARG A 264 -4.62 13.88 15.48
CA ARG A 264 -4.40 14.05 14.04
C ARG A 264 -4.40 15.52 13.61
N ALA A 265 -5.38 16.29 14.06
CA ALA A 265 -5.46 17.72 13.77
C ALA A 265 -4.30 18.52 14.34
N LYS A 266 -3.82 18.15 15.53
CA LYS A 266 -2.63 18.78 16.14
C LYS A 266 -1.38 18.54 15.29
N ILE A 267 -1.14 17.30 14.87
CA ILE A 267 0.01 16.95 14.03
C ILE A 267 -0.04 17.68 12.68
N LEU A 268 -1.18 17.66 12.00
CA LEU A 268 -1.36 18.34 10.71
C LEU A 268 -1.18 19.86 10.83
N ARG A 269 -1.69 20.48 11.89
CA ARG A 269 -1.49 21.91 12.16
C ARG A 269 -0.01 22.23 12.42
N ASP A 270 0.63 21.48 13.31
CA ASP A 270 1.97 21.80 13.82
C ASP A 270 3.07 21.53 12.76
N HIS A 271 2.87 20.54 11.88
CA HIS A 271 3.87 20.13 10.89
C HIS A 271 3.54 20.54 9.45
N ALA A 272 2.27 20.57 9.07
CA ALA A 272 1.84 20.85 7.70
C ALA A 272 1.01 22.14 7.55
N GLY A 273 0.82 22.90 8.64
CA GLY A 273 0.15 24.19 8.60
C GLY A 273 -1.34 24.15 8.31
N TRP A 274 -2.00 23.00 8.54
CA TRP A 274 -3.44 22.87 8.34
C TRP A 274 -4.24 23.73 9.32
N ASP A 275 -5.38 24.22 8.84
CA ASP A 275 -6.40 24.76 9.75
C ASP A 275 -6.92 23.66 10.68
N THR A 276 -7.02 23.98 11.98
CA THR A 276 -7.37 22.98 13.00
C THR A 276 -8.78 22.45 12.84
N ASP A 277 -9.74 23.29 12.45
CA ASP A 277 -11.13 22.89 12.27
C ASP A 277 -11.26 21.99 11.04
N MET A 278 -10.62 22.36 9.94
CA MET A 278 -10.54 21.54 8.74
C MET A 278 -9.92 20.18 9.01
N ALA A 279 -8.81 20.11 9.74
CA ALA A 279 -8.12 18.87 10.06
C ALA A 279 -8.95 17.93 10.96
N ARG A 280 -9.79 18.48 11.85
CA ARG A 280 -10.73 17.69 12.67
C ARG A 280 -11.87 17.09 11.87
N ARG A 281 -12.23 17.69 10.74
CA ARG A 281 -13.34 17.31 9.87
C ARG A 281 -12.95 16.35 8.75
N ILE A 282 -11.77 15.76 8.82
CA ILE A 282 -11.37 14.68 7.90
C ILE A 282 -12.31 13.49 8.11
N MET A 283 -13.00 13.10 7.05
CA MET A 283 -13.92 11.96 7.03
C MET A 283 -13.21 10.65 6.80
N THR A 284 -12.24 10.63 5.90
CA THR A 284 -11.48 9.43 5.53
C THR A 284 -10.14 9.80 4.89
N ILE A 285 -9.18 8.89 5.04
CA ILE A 285 -7.88 8.89 4.33
C ILE A 285 -7.78 7.53 3.65
N ASP A 286 -7.58 7.51 2.34
CA ASP A 286 -7.47 6.26 1.61
C ASP A 286 -6.02 5.73 1.51
N GLU A 287 -5.87 4.54 0.97
CA GLU A 287 -4.60 3.84 0.78
C GLU A 287 -3.62 4.54 -0.19
N ASN A 288 -4.13 5.38 -1.10
CA ASN A 288 -3.35 6.16 -2.05
C ASN A 288 -3.08 7.60 -1.57
N ILE A 289 -3.27 7.86 -0.28
CA ILE A 289 -3.01 9.17 0.35
C ILE A 289 -3.91 10.26 -0.26
N ASN A 290 -5.20 9.96 -0.40
CA ASN A 290 -6.21 10.95 -0.69
C ASN A 290 -7.01 11.24 0.58
N ILE A 291 -7.36 12.49 0.80
CA ILE A 291 -8.08 12.95 1.99
C ILE A 291 -9.43 13.51 1.57
N PHE A 292 -10.49 13.15 2.30
CA PHE A 292 -11.82 13.72 2.16
C PHE A 292 -12.22 14.46 3.43
N VAL A 293 -12.57 15.74 3.27
CA VAL A 293 -12.94 16.64 4.37
C VAL A 293 -14.38 17.12 4.21
N ASP A 294 -15.13 17.15 5.31
CA ASP A 294 -16.48 17.68 5.38
C ASP A 294 -16.49 19.06 6.04
N LEU A 295 -16.67 20.12 5.26
CA LEU A 295 -16.80 21.49 5.74
C LEU A 295 -18.25 21.97 5.82
N THR A 296 -19.22 21.10 5.61
CA THR A 296 -20.64 21.45 5.64
C THR A 296 -21.09 21.91 7.03
N THR A 297 -22.10 22.75 7.08
CA THR A 297 -22.73 23.19 8.31
C THR A 297 -24.24 23.05 8.21
N GLY A 298 -24.84 22.32 9.14
CA GLY A 298 -26.29 22.21 9.26
C GLY A 298 -27.00 21.43 8.16
N VAL A 299 -26.31 20.63 7.36
CA VAL A 299 -26.92 19.80 6.31
C VAL A 299 -27.73 18.67 6.94
N GLN A 300 -29.04 18.67 6.65
CA GLN A 300 -29.94 17.62 7.13
C GLN A 300 -29.62 16.30 6.44
N TYR A 301 -29.78 15.18 7.16
CA TYR A 301 -29.61 13.80 6.70
C TYR A 301 -28.19 13.40 6.22
N LEU A 302 -27.21 14.31 6.21
CA LEU A 302 -25.84 13.97 5.78
C LEU A 302 -25.21 12.88 6.65
N ARG A 303 -25.50 12.89 7.96
CA ARG A 303 -25.00 11.87 8.89
C ARG A 303 -25.48 10.45 8.53
N GLU A 304 -26.72 10.34 8.03
CA GLU A 304 -27.31 9.05 7.68
C GLU A 304 -26.72 8.45 6.40
N VAL A 305 -26.21 9.29 5.51
CA VAL A 305 -25.58 8.87 4.24
C VAL A 305 -24.06 9.00 4.25
N ARG A 306 -23.46 9.34 5.39
CA ARG A 306 -22.02 9.60 5.52
C ARG A 306 -21.16 8.48 4.96
N ASP A 307 -21.45 7.24 5.33
CA ASP A 307 -20.68 6.08 4.87
C ASP A 307 -20.83 5.86 3.36
N THR A 308 -22.02 6.13 2.82
CA THR A 308 -22.28 6.07 1.37
C THR A 308 -21.48 7.16 0.63
N VAL A 309 -21.40 8.36 1.17
CA VAL A 309 -20.58 9.45 0.61
C VAL A 309 -19.10 9.09 0.62
N ILE A 310 -18.58 8.54 1.73
CA ILE A 310 -17.20 8.04 1.83
C ILE A 310 -16.93 6.95 0.79
N GLN A 311 -17.84 6.01 0.60
CA GLN A 311 -17.69 4.96 -0.42
C GLN A 311 -17.71 5.55 -1.84
N GLY A 312 -18.54 6.55 -2.11
CA GLY A 312 -18.53 7.28 -3.38
C GLY A 312 -17.19 7.95 -3.67
N PHE A 313 -16.58 8.57 -2.65
CA PHE A 313 -15.22 9.10 -2.73
C PHE A 313 -14.20 7.99 -3.01
N ARG A 314 -14.20 6.90 -2.25
CA ARG A 314 -13.25 5.79 -2.42
C ARG A 314 -13.34 5.16 -3.82
N LEU A 315 -14.55 5.04 -4.38
CA LEU A 315 -14.75 4.58 -5.75
C LEU A 315 -14.14 5.55 -6.77
N ALA A 316 -14.31 6.87 -6.58
CA ALA A 316 -13.71 7.88 -7.44
C ALA A 316 -12.17 7.87 -7.38
N MET A 317 -11.58 7.52 -6.21
CA MET A 317 -10.13 7.44 -6.05
C MET A 317 -9.51 6.19 -6.67
N ARG A 318 -10.27 5.12 -6.86
CA ARG A 318 -9.77 3.88 -7.48
C ARG A 318 -9.47 4.02 -8.97
N GLU A 319 -10.26 4.82 -9.68
CA GLU A 319 -10.17 5.03 -11.13
C GLU A 319 -10.48 6.49 -11.43
N GLY A 320 -9.43 7.28 -11.67
CA GLY A 320 -9.56 8.70 -11.99
C GLY A 320 -10.08 8.96 -13.41
N PRO A 321 -10.41 10.22 -13.75
CA PRO A 321 -11.06 10.56 -15.02
C PRO A 321 -10.12 10.58 -16.22
N LEU A 322 -8.78 10.73 -16.05
CA LEU A 322 -7.86 10.86 -17.18
C LEU A 322 -7.68 9.54 -17.94
N ALA A 323 -7.29 8.50 -17.24
CA ALA A 323 -6.89 7.23 -17.83
C ALA A 323 -7.36 6.01 -17.00
N GLN A 324 -8.29 6.23 -16.07
CA GLN A 324 -8.77 5.22 -15.12
C GLN A 324 -7.61 4.60 -14.30
N GLU A 325 -6.59 5.43 -13.99
CA GLU A 325 -5.55 5.06 -13.04
C GLU A 325 -5.95 5.51 -11.63
N PRO A 326 -5.47 4.83 -10.56
CA PRO A 326 -5.79 5.26 -9.21
C PRO A 326 -5.32 6.69 -8.93
N VAL A 327 -6.12 7.46 -8.21
CA VAL A 327 -5.81 8.83 -7.81
C VAL A 327 -4.89 8.83 -6.59
N ARG A 328 -3.92 9.75 -6.56
CA ARG A 328 -2.97 9.91 -5.45
C ARG A 328 -2.73 11.35 -5.08
N GLY A 329 -2.67 11.60 -3.77
CA GLY A 329 -2.28 12.92 -3.25
C GLY A 329 -3.32 14.00 -3.50
N LEU A 330 -4.61 13.66 -3.45
CA LEU A 330 -5.71 14.57 -3.66
C LEU A 330 -6.40 14.93 -2.33
N LEU A 331 -6.63 16.20 -2.11
CA LEU A 331 -7.54 16.69 -1.09
C LEU A 331 -8.88 17.03 -1.70
N VAL A 332 -9.92 16.35 -1.26
CA VAL A 332 -11.30 16.57 -1.67
C VAL A 332 -12.04 17.26 -0.52
N VAL A 333 -12.72 18.34 -0.82
CA VAL A 333 -13.46 19.14 0.17
C VAL A 333 -14.94 19.20 -0.20
N LEU A 334 -15.78 18.71 0.69
CA LEU A 334 -17.23 18.86 0.62
C LEU A 334 -17.62 20.19 1.31
N HIS A 335 -18.11 21.14 0.53
CA HIS A 335 -18.50 22.47 1.03
C HIS A 335 -19.94 22.55 1.49
N ASP A 336 -20.84 21.89 0.73
CA ASP A 336 -22.27 21.86 1.02
C ASP A 336 -22.92 20.62 0.37
N ALA A 337 -24.11 20.26 0.83
CA ALA A 337 -24.89 19.18 0.24
C ALA A 337 -26.39 19.40 0.43
N VAL A 338 -27.16 18.91 -0.51
CA VAL A 338 -28.63 18.80 -0.42
C VAL A 338 -28.96 17.31 -0.47
N ILE A 339 -29.54 16.79 0.59
CA ILE A 339 -29.90 15.39 0.72
C ILE A 339 -31.42 15.25 0.86
N HIS A 340 -32.03 14.39 0.04
CA HIS A 340 -33.44 14.12 0.09
C HIS A 340 -33.87 13.50 1.42
N GLU A 341 -35.02 13.88 1.94
CA GLU A 341 -35.55 13.38 3.22
C GLU A 341 -35.90 11.90 3.20
N ASP A 342 -36.46 11.41 2.06
CA ASP A 342 -36.82 10.01 1.90
C ASP A 342 -35.58 9.12 1.61
N PRO A 343 -35.30 8.12 2.46
CA PRO A 343 -34.22 7.18 2.25
C PRO A 343 -34.24 6.44 0.92
N ALA A 344 -35.41 6.21 0.32
CA ALA A 344 -35.57 5.56 -0.98
C ALA A 344 -34.88 6.34 -2.12
N HIS A 345 -34.72 7.64 -1.97
CA HIS A 345 -34.14 8.53 -2.98
C HIS A 345 -32.64 8.84 -2.75
N ARG A 346 -32.01 8.32 -1.71
CA ARG A 346 -30.62 8.61 -1.33
C ARG A 346 -29.74 7.36 -1.13
N GLY A 347 -30.08 6.28 -1.83
CA GLY A 347 -29.30 5.05 -1.83
C GLY A 347 -27.96 5.19 -2.58
N PRO A 348 -27.08 4.16 -2.48
CA PRO A 348 -25.74 4.14 -3.12
C PRO A 348 -25.78 4.46 -4.61
N ALA A 349 -26.74 3.91 -5.36
CA ALA A 349 -26.90 4.17 -6.80
C ALA A 349 -27.17 5.66 -7.15
N GLN A 350 -27.61 6.46 -6.18
CA GLN A 350 -27.83 7.89 -6.33
C GLN A 350 -26.61 8.71 -5.87
N ILE A 351 -26.04 8.36 -4.73
CA ILE A 351 -24.97 9.15 -4.09
C ILE A 351 -23.61 8.91 -4.75
N TYR A 352 -23.24 7.67 -5.10
CA TYR A 352 -21.93 7.40 -5.70
C TYR A 352 -21.68 8.21 -6.98
N PRO A 353 -22.58 8.21 -7.98
CA PRO A 353 -22.37 9.02 -9.17
C PRO A 353 -22.31 10.52 -8.88
N ALA A 354 -23.11 11.02 -7.95
CA ALA A 354 -23.11 12.44 -7.61
C ALA A 354 -21.79 12.91 -7.02
N VAL A 355 -21.25 12.19 -6.05
CA VAL A 355 -19.95 12.48 -5.43
C VAL A 355 -18.82 12.34 -6.45
N ARG A 356 -18.78 11.22 -7.19
CA ARG A 356 -17.76 10.96 -8.21
C ARG A 356 -17.73 12.04 -9.28
N ASN A 357 -18.90 12.42 -9.81
CA ASN A 357 -18.98 13.37 -10.92
C ASN A 357 -18.49 14.77 -10.53
N ALA A 358 -18.80 15.23 -9.30
CA ALA A 358 -18.27 16.50 -8.80
C ALA A 358 -16.73 16.45 -8.66
N ILE A 359 -16.19 15.35 -8.13
CA ILE A 359 -14.73 15.14 -8.01
C ILE A 359 -14.07 15.13 -9.39
N PHE A 360 -14.62 14.39 -10.35
CA PHE A 360 -14.04 14.26 -11.68
C PHE A 360 -14.07 15.57 -12.47
N ALA A 361 -15.17 16.33 -12.39
CA ALA A 361 -15.23 17.68 -12.97
C ALA A 361 -14.16 18.60 -12.35
N GLY A 362 -14.02 18.56 -11.02
CA GLY A 362 -12.96 19.27 -10.30
C GLY A 362 -11.56 18.87 -10.75
N MET A 363 -11.29 17.58 -10.85
CA MET A 363 -9.97 17.09 -11.30
C MET A 363 -9.65 17.55 -12.72
N LEU A 364 -10.58 17.39 -13.65
CA LEU A 364 -10.34 17.73 -15.07
C LEU A 364 -10.11 19.23 -15.32
N THR A 365 -10.59 20.10 -14.44
CA THR A 365 -10.39 21.55 -14.54
C THR A 365 -9.16 22.06 -13.78
N SER A 366 -8.50 21.19 -12.99
CA SER A 366 -7.41 21.57 -12.07
C SER A 366 -6.02 21.22 -12.61
N ASN A 367 -5.82 21.34 -13.91
CA ASN A 367 -4.57 20.95 -14.57
C ASN A 367 -4.15 19.51 -14.19
N PRO A 368 -4.97 18.49 -14.57
CA PRO A 368 -4.73 17.12 -14.20
C PRO A 368 -3.46 16.55 -14.87
N THR A 369 -2.79 15.65 -14.18
CA THR A 369 -1.57 15.00 -14.67
C THR A 369 -1.48 13.55 -14.19
N LEU A 370 -0.56 12.79 -14.80
CA LEU A 370 -0.15 11.48 -14.31
C LEU A 370 1.13 11.60 -13.50
N LEU A 371 1.21 10.80 -12.45
CA LEU A 371 2.42 10.53 -11.69
C LEU A 371 3.03 9.22 -12.18
N GLU A 372 4.33 9.24 -12.43
CA GLU A 372 5.13 8.05 -12.72
C GLU A 372 5.99 7.67 -11.51
N PRO A 373 6.22 6.38 -11.27
CA PRO A 373 7.10 5.93 -10.20
C PRO A 373 8.55 6.14 -10.59
N ILE A 374 9.35 6.60 -9.61
CA ILE A 374 10.78 6.86 -9.75
C ILE A 374 11.54 5.85 -8.88
N LEU A 375 12.54 5.21 -9.48
CA LEU A 375 13.50 4.35 -8.78
C LEU A 375 14.71 5.17 -8.34
N LYS A 376 15.19 4.86 -7.15
CA LYS A 376 16.47 5.31 -6.64
C LYS A 376 17.51 4.23 -6.90
N LEU A 377 18.62 4.60 -7.49
CA LEU A 377 19.78 3.75 -7.76
C LEU A 377 20.92 4.12 -6.81
N ASP A 378 21.46 3.16 -6.10
CA ASP A 378 22.70 3.27 -5.30
C ASP A 378 23.79 2.48 -6.04
N ILE A 379 24.66 3.16 -6.77
CA ILE A 379 25.64 2.54 -7.68
C ILE A 379 27.03 2.73 -7.10
N ARG A 380 27.78 1.64 -6.97
CA ARG A 380 29.21 1.66 -6.59
C ARG A 380 30.05 1.21 -7.77
N THR A 381 31.05 2.02 -8.15
CA THR A 381 31.88 1.80 -9.31
C THR A 381 33.28 2.42 -9.13
N PRO A 382 34.30 1.97 -9.87
CA PRO A 382 35.57 2.70 -9.96
C PRO A 382 35.36 4.11 -10.52
N LEU A 383 36.15 5.09 -10.04
CA LEU A 383 36.05 6.50 -10.40
C LEU A 383 36.08 6.75 -11.91
N GLU A 384 36.87 5.98 -12.66
CA GLU A 384 37.02 6.08 -14.11
C GLU A 384 35.69 5.94 -14.89
N TYR A 385 34.67 5.26 -14.32
CA TYR A 385 33.39 5.02 -14.99
C TYR A 385 32.28 6.00 -14.61
N VAL A 386 32.51 6.92 -13.68
CA VAL A 386 31.48 7.89 -13.23
C VAL A 386 30.93 8.73 -14.39
N GLY A 387 31.83 9.15 -15.33
CA GLY A 387 31.41 9.88 -16.52
C GLY A 387 30.48 9.08 -17.42
N ASN A 388 30.79 7.80 -17.67
CA ASN A 388 29.96 6.90 -18.47
C ASN A 388 28.60 6.66 -17.81
N LEU A 389 28.56 6.48 -16.48
CA LEU A 389 27.33 6.34 -15.72
C LEU A 389 26.43 7.58 -15.86
N SER A 390 27.02 8.77 -15.77
CA SER A 390 26.28 10.02 -15.91
C SER A 390 25.57 10.11 -17.28
N VAL A 391 26.24 9.66 -18.34
CA VAL A 391 25.63 9.60 -19.68
C VAL A 391 24.47 8.62 -19.73
N VAL A 392 24.62 7.41 -19.14
CA VAL A 392 23.55 6.40 -19.11
C VAL A 392 22.34 6.92 -18.35
N ILE A 393 22.54 7.47 -17.15
CA ILE A 393 21.47 7.99 -16.30
C ILE A 393 20.71 9.10 -17.01
N THR A 394 21.42 10.06 -17.64
CA THR A 394 20.81 11.16 -18.37
C THR A 394 20.00 10.69 -19.59
N LYS A 395 20.51 9.70 -20.34
CA LYS A 395 19.76 9.09 -21.46
C LYS A 395 18.45 8.45 -21.02
N LYS A 396 18.36 8.02 -19.77
CA LYS A 396 17.18 7.40 -19.16
C LYS A 396 16.28 8.39 -18.41
N ARG A 397 16.30 9.65 -18.79
CA ARG A 397 15.58 10.75 -18.10
C ARG A 397 15.89 10.79 -16.59
N GLY A 398 17.00 10.19 -16.19
CA GLY A 398 17.42 10.11 -14.80
C GLY A 398 18.14 11.36 -14.33
N LYS A 399 18.27 11.47 -13.01
CA LYS A 399 18.95 12.56 -12.32
C LYS A 399 19.95 11.98 -11.32
N ILE A 400 21.19 12.48 -11.35
CA ILE A 400 22.17 12.18 -10.30
C ILE A 400 21.85 13.09 -9.10
N LEU A 401 21.72 12.48 -7.93
CA LEU A 401 21.43 13.16 -6.67
C LEU A 401 22.70 13.51 -5.91
N ASP A 402 23.65 12.55 -5.85
CA ASP A 402 24.89 12.69 -5.08
C ASP A 402 25.99 11.79 -5.65
N ILE A 403 27.24 12.23 -5.53
CA ILE A 403 28.45 11.44 -5.86
C ILE A 403 29.42 11.54 -4.69
N GLN A 404 29.64 10.43 -4.00
CA GLN A 404 30.62 10.32 -2.94
C GLN A 404 31.84 9.57 -3.45
N GLN A 405 33.04 10.12 -3.26
CA GLN A 405 34.30 9.53 -3.70
C GLN A 405 35.09 9.05 -2.49
N SER A 406 35.65 7.84 -2.59
CA SER A 406 36.56 7.29 -1.60
C SER A 406 37.68 6.53 -2.30
N GLU A 407 38.91 7.04 -2.19
CA GLU A 407 40.11 6.49 -2.88
C GLU A 407 39.85 6.25 -4.39
N ASN A 408 39.70 5.00 -4.81
CA ASN A 408 39.52 4.60 -6.21
C ASN A 408 38.05 4.24 -6.55
N LEU A 409 37.13 4.38 -5.59
CA LEU A 409 35.73 4.04 -5.75
C LEU A 409 34.84 5.28 -5.64
N ALA A 410 33.75 5.25 -6.38
CA ALA A 410 32.66 6.21 -6.27
C ALA A 410 31.35 5.51 -5.91
N ARG A 411 30.55 6.15 -5.05
CA ARG A 411 29.14 5.84 -4.81
C ARG A 411 28.29 6.92 -5.47
N VAL A 412 27.50 6.52 -6.46
CA VAL A 412 26.61 7.40 -7.21
C VAL A 412 25.16 7.12 -6.81
N MET A 413 24.51 8.13 -6.25
CA MET A 413 23.08 8.08 -5.96
C MET A 413 22.34 8.76 -7.11
N ALA A 414 21.40 8.06 -7.73
CA ALA A 414 20.63 8.58 -8.85
C ALA A 414 19.16 8.19 -8.77
N GLU A 415 18.32 8.90 -9.50
CA GLU A 415 16.92 8.58 -9.74
C GLU A 415 16.68 8.35 -11.22
N VAL A 416 15.86 7.33 -11.54
CA VAL A 416 15.45 7.00 -12.91
C VAL A 416 13.96 6.63 -12.92
N PRO A 417 13.15 7.13 -13.87
CA PRO A 417 11.77 6.67 -14.00
C PRO A 417 11.69 5.16 -14.28
N VAL A 418 10.72 4.47 -13.67
CA VAL A 418 10.51 3.03 -13.94
C VAL A 418 10.30 2.76 -15.43
N ALA A 419 9.65 3.69 -16.14
CA ALA A 419 9.45 3.62 -17.59
C ALA A 419 10.74 3.43 -18.39
N GLU A 420 11.85 3.93 -17.88
CA GLU A 420 13.16 3.89 -18.53
C GLU A 420 14.11 2.86 -17.91
N SER A 421 13.64 2.09 -16.90
CA SER A 421 14.52 1.25 -16.09
C SER A 421 14.70 -0.19 -16.60
N PHE A 422 13.91 -0.65 -17.54
CA PHE A 422 13.88 -2.08 -17.94
C PHE A 422 15.20 -2.62 -18.49
N ASP A 423 16.00 -1.78 -19.15
CA ASP A 423 17.30 -2.13 -19.70
C ASP A 423 18.49 -1.43 -18.99
N VAL A 424 18.21 -0.70 -17.90
CA VAL A 424 19.23 0.04 -17.13
C VAL A 424 20.33 -0.89 -16.63
N ALA A 425 20.00 -2.10 -16.20
CA ALA A 425 20.98 -3.09 -15.72
C ALA A 425 22.05 -3.41 -16.79
N ASP A 426 21.63 -3.66 -18.04
CA ASP A 426 22.55 -3.95 -19.13
C ASP A 426 23.35 -2.72 -19.53
N MET A 427 22.74 -1.55 -19.56
CA MET A 427 23.42 -0.31 -19.83
C MET A 427 24.49 0.02 -18.77
N LEU A 428 24.18 -0.18 -17.49
CA LEU A 428 25.14 0.02 -16.38
C LEU A 428 26.30 -0.96 -16.48
N ARG A 429 26.04 -2.26 -16.74
CA ARG A 429 27.09 -3.26 -16.96
C ARG A 429 28.00 -2.86 -18.12
N ASN A 430 27.42 -2.49 -19.25
CA ASN A 430 28.19 -2.09 -20.44
C ASN A 430 29.01 -0.81 -20.20
N ALA A 431 28.43 0.19 -19.53
CA ALA A 431 29.11 1.46 -19.24
C ALA A 431 30.27 1.33 -18.26
N THR A 432 30.31 0.27 -17.43
CA THR A 432 31.29 0.08 -16.39
C THR A 432 32.14 -1.18 -16.58
N ALA A 433 32.12 -1.80 -17.76
CA ALA A 433 32.78 -3.06 -18.05
C ALA A 433 32.47 -4.14 -17.01
N GLY A 434 31.26 -4.18 -16.51
CA GLY A 434 30.81 -5.12 -15.49
C GLY A 434 31.30 -4.85 -14.06
N LYS A 435 31.98 -3.72 -13.81
CA LYS A 435 32.59 -3.41 -12.50
C LYS A 435 31.64 -2.68 -11.54
N ALA A 436 30.47 -2.21 -12.00
CA ALA A 436 29.50 -1.61 -11.11
C ALA A 436 28.69 -2.65 -10.34
N ILE A 437 28.41 -2.34 -9.07
CA ILE A 437 27.43 -3.01 -8.25
C ILE A 437 26.38 -1.98 -7.88
N TRP A 438 25.09 -2.32 -8.01
CA TRP A 438 24.01 -1.39 -7.68
C TRP A 438 22.84 -2.08 -7.02
N GLY A 439 22.13 -1.31 -6.19
CA GLY A 439 20.81 -1.61 -5.68
C GLY A 439 19.81 -0.63 -6.28
N GLN A 440 18.55 -1.05 -6.32
CA GLN A 440 17.45 -0.19 -6.72
C GLN A 440 16.28 -0.34 -5.76
N ASP A 441 15.68 0.81 -5.39
CA ASP A 441 14.53 0.89 -4.52
C ASP A 441 13.52 1.89 -5.09
N PHE A 442 12.26 1.78 -4.69
CA PHE A 442 11.28 2.82 -4.96
C PHE A 442 11.69 4.12 -4.24
N SER A 443 11.68 5.25 -4.95
CA SER A 443 12.01 6.55 -4.39
C SER A 443 10.76 7.36 -4.09
N ARG A 444 10.00 7.71 -5.11
CA ARG A 444 8.85 8.59 -5.03
C ARG A 444 7.99 8.54 -6.29
N TRP A 445 6.84 9.18 -6.22
CA TRP A 445 6.03 9.51 -7.38
C TRP A 445 6.42 10.90 -7.90
N ALA A 446 6.51 11.06 -9.23
CA ALA A 446 6.81 12.33 -9.86
C ALA A 446 5.88 12.59 -11.05
N PRO A 447 5.53 13.86 -11.33
CA PRO A 447 4.72 14.18 -12.51
C PRO A 447 5.43 13.75 -13.80
N VAL A 448 4.66 13.15 -14.70
CA VAL A 448 5.10 12.84 -16.06
C VAL A 448 5.40 14.17 -16.80
N PRO A 449 6.49 14.27 -17.57
CA PRO A 449 6.76 15.46 -18.37
C PRO A 449 5.60 15.81 -19.31
N ASP A 450 5.26 17.10 -19.42
CA ASP A 450 4.12 17.56 -20.22
C ASP A 450 4.21 17.14 -21.68
N SER A 451 5.44 17.07 -22.23
CA SER A 451 5.70 16.60 -23.60
C SER A 451 5.31 15.14 -23.86
N LEU A 452 5.22 14.31 -22.82
CA LEU A 452 4.88 12.89 -22.91
C LEU A 452 3.45 12.59 -22.42
N LEU A 453 2.83 13.53 -21.70
CA LEU A 453 1.61 13.28 -20.93
C LEU A 453 0.44 12.83 -21.82
N MET A 454 0.13 13.57 -22.89
CA MET A 454 -1.03 13.27 -23.73
C MET A 454 -0.89 11.96 -24.50
N ASP A 455 0.29 11.68 -25.03
CA ASP A 455 0.57 10.41 -25.72
C ASP A 455 0.49 9.23 -24.76
N LEU A 456 0.96 9.41 -23.52
CA LEU A 456 0.88 8.38 -22.48
C LEU A 456 -0.58 8.11 -22.07
N ILE A 457 -1.37 9.17 -21.83
CA ILE A 457 -2.81 9.05 -21.54
C ILE A 457 -3.51 8.27 -22.66
N ALA A 458 -3.28 8.65 -23.92
CA ALA A 458 -3.89 7.97 -25.06
C ALA A 458 -3.52 6.48 -25.10
N LYS A 459 -2.25 6.13 -24.88
CA LYS A 459 -1.77 4.73 -24.84
C LYS A 459 -2.40 3.93 -23.71
N ILE A 460 -2.49 4.49 -22.50
CA ILE A 460 -3.11 3.82 -21.35
C ILE A 460 -4.59 3.59 -21.62
N ARG A 461 -5.30 4.60 -22.12
CA ARG A 461 -6.73 4.51 -22.45
C ARG A 461 -7.01 3.47 -23.54
N GLN A 462 -6.23 3.47 -24.63
CA GLN A 462 -6.36 2.47 -25.70
C GLN A 462 -6.16 1.05 -25.19
N ARG A 463 -5.16 0.83 -24.33
CA ARG A 463 -4.92 -0.47 -23.70
C ARG A 463 -6.10 -0.95 -22.87
N LYS A 464 -6.84 -0.03 -22.24
CA LYS A 464 -8.06 -0.32 -21.46
C LYS A 464 -9.34 -0.35 -22.31
N GLY A 465 -9.22 -0.27 -23.63
CA GLY A 465 -10.39 -0.27 -24.55
C GLY A 465 -11.19 1.03 -24.53
N LEU A 466 -10.60 2.12 -24.04
CA LEU A 466 -11.25 3.44 -23.97
C LEU A 466 -10.89 4.29 -25.19
N LYS A 467 -11.69 5.34 -25.42
CA LYS A 467 -11.33 6.37 -26.41
C LYS A 467 -10.00 7.03 -26.03
N PRO A 468 -9.10 7.34 -27.01
CA PRO A 468 -7.79 7.91 -26.71
C PRO A 468 -7.85 9.23 -25.93
N GLU A 469 -8.84 10.08 -26.25
CA GLU A 469 -9.00 11.36 -25.58
C GLU A 469 -9.67 11.18 -24.23
N PRO A 470 -9.20 11.87 -23.16
CA PRO A 470 -9.87 11.89 -21.87
C PRO A 470 -11.25 12.58 -21.97
N PRO A 471 -12.18 12.26 -21.06
CA PRO A 471 -13.48 12.93 -21.00
C PRO A 471 -13.33 14.41 -20.66
N LYS A 472 -14.35 15.19 -21.00
CA LYS A 472 -14.42 16.61 -20.63
C LYS A 472 -15.17 16.81 -19.31
N PRO A 473 -14.94 17.92 -18.61
CA PRO A 473 -15.67 18.21 -17.38
C PRO A 473 -17.20 18.17 -17.54
N GLU A 474 -17.69 18.61 -18.70
CA GLU A 474 -19.13 18.67 -19.03
C GLU A 474 -19.77 17.27 -19.07
N ASP A 475 -18.98 16.23 -19.36
CA ASP A 475 -19.49 14.85 -19.40
C ASP A 475 -19.94 14.34 -18.03
N PHE A 476 -19.50 15.00 -16.95
CA PHE A 476 -19.83 14.68 -15.55
C PHE A 476 -20.82 15.67 -14.91
N LEU A 477 -20.94 16.86 -15.46
CA LEU A 477 -21.90 17.87 -15.02
C LEU A 477 -23.16 17.66 -15.88
N GLY A 478 -24.13 16.96 -15.34
CA GLY A 478 -25.38 16.73 -16.09
C GLY A 478 -26.01 18.02 -16.64
N PRO A 479 -26.85 17.92 -17.66
CA PRO A 479 -27.53 19.08 -18.30
C PRO A 479 -28.42 19.85 -17.34
#